data_e92ce02f24e71837dfa9fd8d00ebc5e3
#
_entry.id   e92ce02f24e71837dfa9fd8d00ebc5e3
#
_cell.length_a   1.000
_cell.length_b   1.000
_cell.length_c   1.000
_cell.angle_alpha   90.00
_cell.angle_beta   90.00
_cell.angle_gamma   90.00
#
_symmetry.space_group_name_H-M   'P 1'
#
loop_
_entity.id
_entity.type
_entity.pdbx_description
1 polymer ?
#
loop_
_entity_poly.entity_id
_entity_poly.type
_entity_poly.pdbx_seq_one_letter_code
_entity_poly.pdbx_strand_id
1 'polypeptide(L)'
;MSSKEEIVRIGGKDVQLFTGGDGPPLLYLHGAGMFRWMPVHDRLAARRRVYLPVHPGFGASQGLEEIEAMDDLVFHTLDVMDALGLPRADVVGLSLGGWLAAELAVRHPERVQRLVLVDAAGTRVPGVERPDLFLAPAPKARELLFADPTSALATSLIPDVSPPERMEMALRGREAAARLLWNTHVQYRKLTSRLGRIKAPTLIVWGAQDRLLPLALGEAYHRGIAGSTMTVIEHCGHLPPFEQPERFAETVLSFLAR
;
A
#
# COMPACT_ATOMS: atom_id res chain seq x y z
N MET A 1 5.61 4.26 -21.12
CA MET A 1 6.00 2.83 -21.28
C MET A 1 4.75 2.00 -21.10
N SER A 2 4.56 0.93 -21.88
CA SER A 2 3.37 0.08 -21.70
C SER A 2 3.56 -0.82 -20.48
N SER A 3 2.62 -0.76 -19.54
CA SER A 3 2.53 -1.78 -18.47
C SER A 3 2.04 -3.10 -19.09
N LYS A 4 2.47 -4.21 -18.50
CA LYS A 4 1.97 -5.55 -18.78
C LYS A 4 1.12 -6.00 -17.60
N GLU A 5 -0.07 -6.52 -17.89
CA GLU A 5 -0.91 -7.22 -16.93
C GLU A 5 -0.90 -8.72 -17.27
N GLU A 6 -0.71 -9.56 -16.29
CA GLU A 6 -0.71 -11.01 -16.46
C GLU A 6 -1.22 -11.72 -15.21
N ILE A 7 -1.66 -12.96 -15.38
CA ILE A 7 -1.94 -13.88 -14.28
C ILE A 7 -0.76 -14.84 -14.16
N VAL A 8 -0.16 -14.87 -12.97
CA VAL A 8 0.99 -15.74 -12.66
C VAL A 8 0.56 -16.80 -11.66
N ARG A 9 0.96 -18.04 -11.89
CA ARG A 9 0.66 -19.14 -10.95
C ARG A 9 1.72 -19.18 -9.86
N ILE A 10 1.33 -18.91 -8.62
CA ILE A 10 2.21 -18.84 -7.44
C ILE A 10 1.60 -19.65 -6.31
N GLY A 11 2.33 -20.63 -5.76
CA GLY A 11 1.84 -21.47 -4.68
C GLY A 11 0.54 -22.21 -5.02
N GLY A 12 0.31 -22.52 -6.31
CA GLY A 12 -0.92 -23.16 -6.76
C GLY A 12 -2.11 -22.21 -6.96
N LYS A 13 -1.95 -20.89 -6.81
CA LYS A 13 -2.99 -19.86 -6.93
C LYS A 13 -2.70 -18.90 -8.06
N ASP A 14 -3.75 -18.33 -8.63
CA ASP A 14 -3.63 -17.30 -9.63
C ASP A 14 -3.41 -15.94 -8.93
N VAL A 15 -2.34 -15.25 -9.30
CA VAL A 15 -1.99 -13.92 -8.82
C VAL A 15 -1.99 -12.96 -9.99
N GLN A 16 -2.82 -11.95 -9.95
CA GLN A 16 -2.80 -10.85 -10.92
C GLN A 16 -1.57 -9.98 -10.65
N LEU A 17 -0.79 -9.75 -11.68
CA LEU A 17 0.46 -9.00 -11.60
C LEU A 17 0.50 -7.94 -12.68
N PHE A 18 0.78 -6.70 -12.28
CA PHE A 18 1.17 -5.64 -13.22
C PHE A 18 2.68 -5.43 -13.16
N THR A 19 3.31 -5.28 -14.33
CA THR A 19 4.73 -4.98 -14.43
C THR A 19 4.99 -3.87 -15.42
N GLY A 20 6.06 -3.08 -15.21
CA GLY A 20 6.46 -2.05 -16.15
C GLY A 20 7.84 -1.49 -15.85
N GLY A 21 8.46 -0.90 -16.88
CA GLY A 21 9.78 -0.31 -16.79
C GLY A 21 10.92 -1.33 -16.77
N ASP A 22 12.15 -0.79 -16.78
CA ASP A 22 13.40 -1.52 -16.71
C ASP A 22 14.28 -0.86 -15.64
N GLY A 23 15.13 -1.64 -15.00
CA GLY A 23 16.03 -1.12 -13.95
C GLY A 23 15.94 -1.93 -12.64
N PRO A 24 16.43 -1.38 -11.52
CA PRO A 24 16.36 -2.07 -10.24
C PRO A 24 14.94 -2.42 -9.83
N PRO A 25 14.73 -3.62 -9.22
CA PRO A 25 13.39 -4.08 -8.88
C PRO A 25 12.75 -3.22 -7.80
N LEU A 26 11.48 -2.88 -8.02
CA LEU A 26 10.60 -2.18 -7.08
C LEU A 26 9.32 -2.98 -6.89
N LEU A 27 9.12 -3.53 -5.70
CA LEU A 27 7.88 -4.16 -5.30
C LEU A 27 6.91 -3.10 -4.77
N TYR A 28 5.77 -2.92 -5.43
CA TYR A 28 4.73 -1.98 -5.00
C TYR A 28 3.55 -2.74 -4.40
N LEU A 29 3.33 -2.57 -3.11
CA LEU A 29 2.25 -3.19 -2.34
C LEU A 29 1.08 -2.21 -2.19
N HIS A 30 -0.04 -2.53 -2.83
CA HIS A 30 -1.20 -1.64 -2.91
C HIS A 30 -2.00 -1.55 -1.61
N GLY A 31 -2.79 -0.49 -1.47
CA GLY A 31 -3.77 -0.32 -0.40
C GLY A 31 -5.05 -1.14 -0.61
N ALA A 32 -5.98 -1.05 0.35
CA ALA A 32 -7.22 -1.83 0.36
C ALA A 32 -8.26 -1.37 -0.69
N GLY A 33 -7.89 -1.10 -1.92
CA GLY A 33 -8.83 -0.68 -2.97
C GLY A 33 -8.17 -0.16 -4.24
N MET A 34 -6.88 0.14 -4.20
CA MET A 34 -6.17 0.76 -5.33
C MET A 34 -5.13 -0.22 -5.90
N PHE A 35 -5.59 -1.29 -6.54
CA PHE A 35 -4.79 -2.41 -7.03
C PHE A 35 -4.60 -2.41 -8.55
N ARG A 36 -4.82 -1.28 -9.24
CA ARG A 36 -4.63 -1.15 -10.69
C ARG A 36 -3.37 -0.36 -11.01
N TRP A 37 -2.86 -0.58 -12.21
CA TRP A 37 -1.82 0.28 -12.75
C TRP A 37 -2.38 1.68 -13.00
N MET A 38 -1.71 2.68 -12.46
CA MET A 38 -2.11 4.09 -12.50
C MET A 38 -0.93 4.94 -13.02
N PRO A 39 -1.16 6.19 -13.46
CA PRO A 39 -0.10 7.05 -14.00
C PRO A 39 1.14 7.21 -13.10
N VAL A 40 0.99 7.13 -11.78
CA VAL A 40 2.11 7.16 -10.86
C VAL A 40 3.08 5.98 -11.07
N HIS A 41 2.54 4.81 -11.42
CA HIS A 41 3.37 3.63 -11.67
C HIS A 41 4.20 3.79 -12.95
N ASP A 42 3.70 4.48 -13.99
CA ASP A 42 4.49 4.84 -15.19
C ASP A 42 5.66 5.76 -14.82
N ARG A 43 5.45 6.70 -13.88
CA ARG A 43 6.51 7.59 -13.41
C ARG A 43 7.60 6.83 -12.65
N LEU A 44 7.22 5.88 -11.78
CA LEU A 44 8.16 5.00 -11.10
C LEU A 44 8.88 4.08 -12.10
N ALA A 45 8.14 3.53 -13.06
CA ALA A 45 8.64 2.64 -14.10
C ALA A 45 9.64 3.32 -15.07
N ALA A 46 9.67 4.64 -15.11
CA ALA A 46 10.69 5.37 -15.87
C ALA A 46 12.13 5.14 -15.36
N ARG A 47 12.31 4.66 -14.14
CA ARG A 47 13.61 4.44 -13.49
C ARG A 47 13.72 3.10 -12.76
N ARG A 48 12.66 2.32 -12.67
CA ARG A 48 12.56 1.07 -11.91
C ARG A 48 11.83 0.01 -12.71
N ARG A 49 12.15 -1.24 -12.46
CA ARG A 49 11.29 -2.36 -12.84
C ARG A 49 10.24 -2.53 -11.74
N VAL A 50 9.04 -1.99 -11.98
CA VAL A 50 7.93 -2.03 -11.01
C VAL A 50 7.18 -3.35 -11.14
N TYR A 51 6.98 -4.01 -10.01
CA TYR A 51 6.13 -5.18 -9.83
C TYR A 51 5.00 -4.79 -8.88
N LEU A 52 3.77 -4.87 -9.33
CA LEU A 52 2.57 -4.63 -8.54
C LEU A 52 1.74 -5.90 -8.51
N PRO A 53 2.03 -6.84 -7.59
CA PRO A 53 1.17 -7.99 -7.35
C PRO A 53 -0.12 -7.52 -6.67
N VAL A 54 -1.24 -8.04 -7.14
CA VAL A 54 -2.54 -7.79 -6.52
C VAL A 54 -2.73 -8.78 -5.37
N HIS A 55 -3.03 -8.25 -4.18
CA HIS A 55 -3.19 -9.07 -2.96
C HIS A 55 -4.33 -10.08 -3.09
N PRO A 56 -4.28 -11.20 -2.36
CA PRO A 56 -5.34 -12.20 -2.34
C PRO A 56 -6.72 -11.60 -2.08
N GLY A 57 -7.71 -12.01 -2.90
CA GLY A 57 -9.09 -11.53 -2.83
C GLY A 57 -9.37 -10.20 -3.55
N PHE A 58 -8.33 -9.49 -4.01
CA PHE A 58 -8.49 -8.31 -4.86
C PHE A 58 -8.33 -8.68 -6.33
N GLY A 59 -9.01 -7.95 -7.22
CA GLY A 59 -8.94 -8.17 -8.66
C GLY A 59 -9.20 -9.63 -9.03
N ALA A 60 -8.30 -10.22 -9.82
CA ALA A 60 -8.33 -11.61 -10.21
C ALA A 60 -7.47 -12.53 -9.31
N SER A 61 -6.84 -12.00 -8.26
CA SER A 61 -6.01 -12.80 -7.36
C SER A 61 -6.85 -13.71 -6.47
N GLN A 62 -6.43 -14.97 -6.36
CA GLN A 62 -7.02 -16.04 -5.54
C GLN A 62 -6.33 -16.12 -4.16
N GLY A 63 -6.83 -17.01 -3.29
CA GLY A 63 -6.18 -17.41 -2.04
C GLY A 63 -6.57 -16.60 -0.82
N LEU A 64 -7.64 -15.78 -0.88
CA LEU A 64 -8.13 -15.03 0.27
C LEU A 64 -8.55 -15.94 1.43
N GLU A 65 -9.06 -17.12 1.12
CA GLU A 65 -9.52 -18.13 2.08
C GLU A 65 -8.40 -18.68 2.96
N GLU A 66 -7.14 -18.58 2.51
CA GLU A 66 -5.97 -19.03 3.26
C GLU A 66 -5.30 -17.91 4.07
N ILE A 67 -5.81 -16.69 3.98
CA ILE A 67 -5.28 -15.55 4.73
C ILE A 67 -6.10 -15.35 6.00
N GLU A 68 -5.56 -15.77 7.13
CA GLU A 68 -6.18 -15.60 8.45
C GLU A 68 -5.57 -14.40 9.21
N ALA A 69 -4.31 -14.08 8.92
CA ALA A 69 -3.57 -13.04 9.60
C ALA A 69 -2.60 -12.30 8.65
N MET A 70 -2.03 -11.20 9.13
CA MET A 70 -1.00 -10.46 8.39
C MET A 70 0.23 -11.33 8.10
N ASP A 71 0.52 -12.31 8.93
CA ASP A 71 1.63 -13.25 8.74
C ASP A 71 1.48 -14.04 7.43
N ASP A 72 0.27 -14.52 7.11
CA ASP A 72 -0.01 -15.26 5.89
C ASP A 72 0.19 -14.37 4.66
N LEU A 73 -0.20 -13.10 4.76
CA LEU A 73 0.01 -12.15 3.69
C LEU A 73 1.50 -11.82 3.49
N VAL A 74 2.30 -11.82 4.56
CA VAL A 74 3.77 -11.70 4.47
C VAL A 74 4.35 -12.91 3.74
N PHE A 75 3.97 -14.14 4.11
CA PHE A 75 4.43 -15.35 3.43
C PHE A 75 3.99 -15.39 1.96
N HIS A 76 2.74 -15.03 1.67
CA HIS A 76 2.29 -14.89 0.28
C HIS A 76 3.16 -13.89 -0.50
N THR A 77 3.55 -12.77 0.12
CA THR A 77 4.43 -11.79 -0.53
C THR A 77 5.82 -12.36 -0.79
N LEU A 78 6.35 -13.18 0.12
CA LEU A 78 7.63 -13.89 -0.08
C LEU A 78 7.54 -14.88 -1.23
N ASP A 79 6.46 -15.66 -1.32
CA ASP A 79 6.22 -16.58 -2.44
C ASP A 79 6.16 -15.83 -3.78
N VAL A 80 5.51 -14.66 -3.81
CA VAL A 80 5.50 -13.77 -4.98
C VAL A 80 6.91 -13.32 -5.33
N MET A 81 7.69 -12.85 -4.36
CA MET A 81 9.07 -12.42 -4.60
C MET A 81 9.93 -13.57 -5.13
N ASP A 82 9.79 -14.77 -4.58
CA ASP A 82 10.56 -15.95 -5.00
C ASP A 82 10.18 -16.38 -6.42
N ALA A 83 8.89 -16.42 -6.75
CA ALA A 83 8.41 -16.72 -8.09
C ALA A 83 8.86 -15.71 -9.15
N LEU A 84 9.06 -14.46 -8.76
CA LEU A 84 9.57 -13.39 -9.62
C LEU A 84 11.11 -13.32 -9.66
N GLY A 85 11.82 -14.20 -8.95
CA GLY A 85 13.28 -14.18 -8.87
C GLY A 85 13.82 -12.95 -8.16
N LEU A 86 13.10 -12.41 -7.17
CA LEU A 86 13.46 -11.22 -6.40
C LEU A 86 13.97 -11.62 -5.00
N PRO A 87 15.24 -12.00 -4.83
CA PRO A 87 15.78 -12.33 -3.52
C PRO A 87 15.76 -11.13 -2.58
N ARG A 88 15.81 -9.92 -3.13
CA ARG A 88 15.75 -8.64 -2.43
C ARG A 88 15.23 -7.55 -3.37
N ALA A 89 14.42 -6.62 -2.88
CA ALA A 89 13.89 -5.52 -3.67
C ALA A 89 13.75 -4.22 -2.86
N ASP A 90 13.68 -3.08 -3.55
CA ASP A 90 13.09 -1.89 -2.97
C ASP A 90 11.58 -2.13 -2.81
N VAL A 91 10.99 -1.70 -1.70
CA VAL A 91 9.58 -1.93 -1.39
C VAL A 91 8.87 -0.61 -1.12
N VAL A 92 7.79 -0.36 -1.85
CA VAL A 92 6.86 0.76 -1.60
C VAL A 92 5.54 0.16 -1.17
N GLY A 93 5.00 0.59 -0.03
CA GLY A 93 3.70 0.12 0.44
C GLY A 93 2.76 1.28 0.79
N LEU A 94 1.55 1.26 0.21
CA LEU A 94 0.48 2.22 0.48
C LEU A 94 -0.54 1.63 1.46
N SER A 95 -0.87 2.36 2.54
CA SER A 95 -1.96 2.00 3.45
C SER A 95 -1.84 0.57 4.01
N LEU A 96 -2.73 -0.37 3.65
CA LEU A 96 -2.61 -1.80 3.94
C LEU A 96 -1.27 -2.36 3.45
N GLY A 97 -0.89 -2.05 2.20
CA GLY A 97 0.41 -2.45 1.64
C GLY A 97 1.59 -1.84 2.41
N GLY A 98 1.42 -0.67 3.02
CA GLY A 98 2.40 -0.05 3.92
C GLY A 98 2.58 -0.84 5.21
N TRP A 99 1.49 -1.32 5.80
CA TRP A 99 1.57 -2.22 6.94
C TRP A 99 2.24 -3.54 6.58
N LEU A 100 1.84 -4.15 5.47
CA LEU A 100 2.47 -5.36 4.96
C LEU A 100 3.96 -5.18 4.70
N ALA A 101 4.36 -4.07 4.07
CA ALA A 101 5.77 -3.72 3.83
C ALA A 101 6.57 -3.58 5.13
N ALA A 102 5.97 -2.97 6.16
CA ALA A 102 6.60 -2.83 7.47
C ALA A 102 6.76 -4.19 8.17
N GLU A 103 5.73 -5.06 8.12
CA GLU A 103 5.81 -6.42 8.68
C GLU A 103 6.84 -7.29 7.93
N LEU A 104 6.90 -7.19 6.60
CA LEU A 104 7.94 -7.84 5.79
C LEU A 104 9.34 -7.38 6.24
N ALA A 105 9.56 -6.08 6.37
CA ALA A 105 10.85 -5.53 6.78
C ALA A 105 11.24 -5.85 8.23
N VAL A 106 10.25 -6.03 9.13
CA VAL A 106 10.49 -6.45 10.52
C VAL A 106 10.89 -7.93 10.61
N ARG A 107 10.28 -8.80 9.79
CA ARG A 107 10.41 -10.26 9.88
C ARG A 107 11.50 -10.80 8.96
N HIS A 108 11.62 -10.19 7.78
CA HIS A 108 12.53 -10.59 6.71
C HIS A 108 13.36 -9.38 6.22
N PRO A 109 14.18 -8.78 7.10
CA PRO A 109 14.96 -7.58 6.75
C PRO A 109 15.92 -7.81 5.58
N GLU A 110 16.34 -9.05 5.33
CA GLU A 110 17.17 -9.45 4.20
C GLU A 110 16.47 -9.31 2.84
N ARG A 111 15.13 -9.33 2.82
CA ARG A 111 14.33 -9.24 1.59
C ARG A 111 14.09 -7.79 1.15
N VAL A 112 14.28 -6.81 2.04
CA VAL A 112 13.99 -5.40 1.78
C VAL A 112 15.28 -4.60 1.63
N GLN A 113 15.51 -3.99 0.48
CA GLN A 113 16.69 -3.18 0.20
C GLN A 113 16.53 -1.75 0.71
N ARG A 114 15.43 -1.09 0.32
CA ARG A 114 14.94 0.19 0.83
C ARG A 114 13.45 0.08 1.04
N LEU A 115 12.92 0.82 1.99
CA LEU A 115 11.52 0.80 2.36
C LEU A 115 10.90 2.18 2.21
N VAL A 116 9.74 2.24 1.54
CA VAL A 116 8.91 3.45 1.50
C VAL A 116 7.53 3.12 2.05
N LEU A 117 7.16 3.78 3.14
CA LEU A 117 5.87 3.64 3.80
C LEU A 117 5.00 4.85 3.47
N VAL A 118 3.87 4.62 2.80
CA VAL A 118 2.98 5.68 2.30
C VAL A 118 1.65 5.58 3.02
N ASP A 119 1.33 6.59 3.84
CA ASP A 119 0.11 6.62 4.66
C ASP A 119 -0.21 5.26 5.25
N ALA A 120 0.80 4.63 5.85
CA ALA A 120 0.82 3.22 6.18
C ALA A 120 -0.05 2.90 7.40
N ALA A 121 -0.92 1.91 7.28
CA ALA A 121 -1.65 1.33 8.41
C ALA A 121 -0.71 0.57 9.36
N GLY A 122 -1.24 0.02 10.44
CA GLY A 122 -0.53 -0.93 11.32
C GLY A 122 0.01 -0.33 12.62
N THR A 123 0.42 0.94 12.66
CA THR A 123 0.85 1.58 13.91
C THR A 123 -0.34 1.97 14.80
N ARG A 124 -0.08 2.10 16.08
CA ARG A 124 -1.02 2.58 17.08
C ARG A 124 -0.40 3.68 17.93
N VAL A 125 -1.12 4.78 18.04
CA VAL A 125 -0.82 5.88 18.96
C VAL A 125 -2.00 6.02 19.94
N PRO A 126 -1.77 5.94 21.24
CA PRO A 126 -2.83 6.15 22.24
C PRO A 126 -3.49 7.53 22.07
N GLY A 127 -4.81 7.59 22.14
CA GLY A 127 -5.57 8.83 21.97
C GLY A 127 -5.78 9.31 20.54
N VAL A 128 -5.18 8.67 19.54
CA VAL A 128 -5.45 8.95 18.13
C VAL A 128 -6.61 8.06 17.67
N GLU A 129 -7.76 8.68 17.46
CA GLU A 129 -8.93 8.03 16.89
C GLU A 129 -8.78 7.88 15.38
N ARG A 130 -9.41 6.84 14.85
CA ARG A 130 -9.46 6.58 13.42
C ARG A 130 -10.90 6.24 13.03
N PRO A 131 -11.40 6.88 11.98
CA PRO A 131 -12.74 6.58 11.47
C PRO A 131 -12.79 5.17 10.88
N ASP A 132 -13.97 4.58 10.90
CA ASP A 132 -14.23 3.31 10.25
C ASP A 132 -14.57 3.53 8.77
N LEU A 133 -13.63 3.18 7.91
CA LEU A 133 -13.82 3.28 6.46
C LEU A 133 -14.83 2.25 5.92
N PHE A 134 -14.98 1.09 6.60
CA PHE A 134 -15.87 0.03 6.13
C PHE A 134 -17.35 0.40 6.26
N LEU A 135 -17.69 1.21 7.26
CA LEU A 135 -19.02 1.72 7.49
C LEU A 135 -19.31 3.04 6.75
N ALA A 136 -18.30 3.66 6.17
CA ALA A 136 -18.43 4.94 5.51
C ALA A 136 -19.14 4.81 4.15
N PRO A 137 -20.26 5.55 3.90
CA PRO A 137 -20.82 5.69 2.57
C PRO A 137 -19.84 6.44 1.65
N ALA A 138 -20.04 6.36 0.33
CA ALA A 138 -19.11 6.92 -0.65
C ALA A 138 -18.73 8.41 -0.41
N PRO A 139 -19.65 9.33 -0.12
CA PRO A 139 -19.28 10.72 0.19
C PRO A 139 -18.35 10.81 1.41
N LYS A 140 -18.65 10.04 2.48
CA LYS A 140 -17.81 10.02 3.69
C LYS A 140 -16.47 9.37 3.45
N ALA A 141 -16.41 8.31 2.65
CA ALA A 141 -15.15 7.68 2.25
C ALA A 141 -14.26 8.68 1.47
N ARG A 142 -14.85 9.48 0.57
CA ARG A 142 -14.09 10.55 -0.10
C ARG A 142 -13.55 11.61 0.86
N GLU A 143 -14.35 12.04 1.85
CA GLU A 143 -13.89 12.97 2.89
C GLU A 143 -12.68 12.43 3.67
N LEU A 144 -12.67 11.13 3.95
CA LEU A 144 -11.60 10.49 4.70
C LEU A 144 -10.31 10.32 3.89
N LEU A 145 -10.45 10.05 2.60
CA LEU A 145 -9.35 9.60 1.74
C LEU A 145 -8.70 10.74 0.92
N PHE A 146 -9.43 11.82 0.63
CA PHE A 146 -8.93 12.87 -0.25
C PHE A 146 -8.86 14.22 0.45
N ALA A 147 -7.88 15.03 0.07
CA ALA A 147 -7.79 16.41 0.50
C ALA A 147 -9.00 17.22 0.00
N ASP A 148 -9.35 17.04 -1.30
CA ASP A 148 -10.58 17.54 -1.91
C ASP A 148 -11.52 16.36 -2.26
N PRO A 149 -12.56 16.11 -1.41
CA PRO A 149 -13.50 15.02 -1.63
C PRO A 149 -14.44 15.23 -2.84
N THR A 150 -14.49 16.44 -3.40
CA THR A 150 -15.33 16.82 -4.54
C THR A 150 -14.59 16.78 -5.87
N SER A 151 -13.28 16.57 -5.85
CA SER A 151 -12.46 16.52 -7.06
C SER A 151 -12.92 15.44 -8.04
N ALA A 152 -12.66 15.65 -9.32
CA ALA A 152 -12.95 14.66 -10.36
C ALA A 152 -12.24 13.32 -10.10
N LEU A 153 -11.04 13.36 -9.50
CA LEU A 153 -10.31 12.17 -9.08
C LEU A 153 -11.07 11.41 -8.00
N ALA A 154 -11.46 12.09 -6.93
CA ALA A 154 -12.16 11.47 -5.80
C ALA A 154 -13.49 10.82 -6.24
N THR A 155 -14.29 11.52 -7.02
CA THR A 155 -15.58 11.04 -7.54
C THR A 155 -15.42 9.89 -8.55
N SER A 156 -14.36 9.89 -9.35
CA SER A 156 -14.03 8.80 -10.29
C SER A 156 -13.57 7.53 -9.58
N LEU A 157 -12.75 7.67 -8.52
CA LEU A 157 -12.22 6.53 -7.76
C LEU A 157 -13.25 5.96 -6.79
N ILE A 158 -14.09 6.82 -6.21
CA ILE A 158 -15.16 6.44 -5.27
C ILE A 158 -16.48 7.08 -5.72
N PRO A 159 -17.13 6.52 -6.72
CA PRO A 159 -18.43 7.00 -7.18
C PRO A 159 -19.53 6.72 -6.14
N ASP A 160 -20.57 7.54 -6.10
CA ASP A 160 -21.72 7.36 -5.19
C ASP A 160 -22.43 6.02 -5.43
N VAL A 161 -22.48 5.60 -6.69
CA VAL A 161 -23.00 4.29 -7.12
C VAL A 161 -21.95 3.65 -8.02
N SER A 162 -21.51 2.47 -7.63
CA SER A 162 -20.60 1.69 -8.49
C SER A 162 -21.32 1.23 -9.74
N PRO A 163 -20.75 1.42 -10.94
CA PRO A 163 -21.31 0.87 -12.17
C PRO A 163 -21.49 -0.66 -12.05
N PRO A 164 -22.58 -1.24 -12.59
CA PRO A 164 -22.88 -2.69 -12.45
C PRO A 164 -21.71 -3.60 -12.80
N GLU A 165 -20.94 -3.27 -13.85
CA GLU A 165 -19.78 -4.02 -14.32
C GLU A 165 -18.59 -4.01 -13.33
N ARG A 166 -18.59 -3.10 -12.37
CA ARG A 166 -17.56 -2.98 -11.32
C ARG A 166 -18.05 -3.44 -9.94
N MET A 167 -19.35 -3.68 -9.80
CA MET A 167 -19.97 -3.98 -8.51
C MET A 167 -19.38 -5.24 -7.86
N GLU A 168 -19.27 -6.33 -8.62
CA GLU A 168 -18.72 -7.59 -8.12
C GLU A 168 -17.28 -7.39 -7.61
N MET A 169 -16.43 -6.74 -8.41
CA MET A 169 -15.04 -6.46 -8.04
C MET A 169 -14.95 -5.56 -6.80
N ALA A 170 -15.84 -4.56 -6.70
CA ALA A 170 -15.89 -3.67 -5.54
C ALA A 170 -16.30 -4.43 -4.27
N LEU A 171 -17.29 -5.34 -4.35
CA LEU A 171 -17.75 -6.16 -3.23
C LEU A 171 -16.66 -7.14 -2.79
N ARG A 172 -16.00 -7.84 -3.72
CA ARG A 172 -14.87 -8.74 -3.41
C ARG A 172 -13.71 -8.00 -2.74
N GLY A 173 -13.36 -6.82 -3.27
CA GLY A 173 -12.30 -6.01 -2.66
C GLY A 173 -12.66 -5.52 -1.25
N ARG A 174 -13.95 -5.19 -0.98
CA ARG A 174 -14.41 -4.84 0.36
C ARG A 174 -14.38 -6.04 1.30
N GLU A 175 -14.78 -7.22 0.83
CA GLU A 175 -14.67 -8.47 1.61
C GLU A 175 -13.21 -8.76 1.98
N ALA A 176 -12.30 -8.72 1.02
CA ALA A 176 -10.87 -8.93 1.25
C ALA A 176 -10.31 -7.92 2.26
N ALA A 177 -10.62 -6.63 2.06
CA ALA A 177 -10.21 -5.59 2.99
C ALA A 177 -10.77 -5.82 4.41
N ALA A 178 -12.04 -6.21 4.52
CA ALA A 178 -12.66 -6.49 5.81
C ALA A 178 -11.98 -7.67 6.51
N ARG A 179 -11.74 -8.79 5.83
CA ARG A 179 -11.04 -9.95 6.41
C ARG A 179 -9.67 -9.59 6.95
N LEU A 180 -8.89 -8.83 6.17
CA LEU A 180 -7.51 -8.46 6.52
C LEU A 180 -7.44 -7.42 7.65
N LEU A 181 -8.42 -6.53 7.76
CA LEU A 181 -8.33 -5.33 8.60
C LEU A 181 -9.31 -5.32 9.77
N TRP A 182 -10.42 -6.08 9.72
CA TRP A 182 -11.49 -6.00 10.71
C TRP A 182 -11.04 -6.34 12.13
N ASN A 183 -10.41 -7.50 12.32
CA ASN A 183 -9.98 -7.97 13.64
C ASN A 183 -8.92 -7.09 14.30
N THR A 184 -8.18 -6.34 13.51
CA THR A 184 -7.08 -5.50 13.97
C THR A 184 -7.45 -4.03 14.03
N HIS A 185 -8.63 -3.64 13.53
CA HIS A 185 -9.05 -2.24 13.37
C HIS A 185 -7.96 -1.40 12.70
N VAL A 186 -7.35 -1.95 11.62
CA VAL A 186 -6.27 -1.30 10.84
C VAL A 186 -5.02 -0.99 11.69
N GLN A 187 -4.84 -1.65 12.84
CA GLN A 187 -3.71 -1.45 13.74
C GLN A 187 -3.24 -2.77 14.37
N TYR A 188 -1.95 -2.83 14.63
CA TYR A 188 -1.36 -3.98 15.29
C TYR A 188 -0.39 -3.52 16.36
N ARG A 189 -0.78 -3.68 17.63
CA ARG A 189 0.03 -3.21 18.79
C ARG A 189 1.48 -3.71 18.74
N LYS A 190 1.68 -4.95 18.31
CA LYS A 190 2.99 -5.57 18.27
C LYS A 190 3.91 -4.96 17.20
N LEU A 191 3.38 -4.43 16.08
CA LEU A 191 4.19 -3.79 15.06
C LEU A 191 4.92 -2.57 15.63
N THR A 192 4.21 -1.67 16.31
CA THR A 192 4.80 -0.45 16.87
C THR A 192 6.01 -0.77 17.76
N SER A 193 5.93 -1.81 18.59
CA SER A 193 7.06 -2.23 19.46
C SER A 193 8.20 -2.94 18.70
N ARG A 194 8.01 -3.28 17.43
CA ARG A 194 8.97 -4.04 16.60
C ARG A 194 9.64 -3.19 15.53
N LEU A 195 9.23 -1.95 15.32
CA LEU A 195 9.74 -1.06 14.26
C LEU A 195 11.27 -0.91 14.30
N GLY A 196 11.89 -0.95 15.48
CA GLY A 196 13.35 -0.92 15.62
C GLY A 196 14.10 -2.13 15.01
N ARG A 197 13.36 -3.16 14.55
CA ARG A 197 13.94 -4.30 13.82
C ARG A 197 14.13 -3.99 12.33
N ILE A 198 13.49 -2.97 11.78
CA ILE A 198 13.65 -2.56 10.39
C ILE A 198 15.07 -2.05 10.20
N LYS A 199 15.81 -2.69 9.28
CA LYS A 199 17.22 -2.38 8.98
C LYS A 199 17.39 -1.63 7.67
N ALA A 200 16.40 -1.74 6.78
CA ALA A 200 16.42 -1.04 5.50
C ALA A 200 16.36 0.47 5.71
N PRO A 201 17.14 1.27 4.94
CA PRO A 201 16.89 2.70 4.83
C PRO A 201 15.40 2.94 4.54
N THR A 202 14.76 3.82 5.31
CA THR A 202 13.31 3.98 5.26
C THR A 202 12.91 5.43 5.01
N LEU A 203 12.01 5.63 4.05
CA LEU A 203 11.29 6.87 3.82
C LEU A 203 9.82 6.68 4.23
N ILE A 204 9.30 7.64 4.97
CA ILE A 204 7.88 7.73 5.31
C ILE A 204 7.31 8.91 4.53
N VAL A 205 6.27 8.65 3.73
CA VAL A 205 5.53 9.67 2.97
C VAL A 205 4.12 9.74 3.54
N TRP A 206 3.64 10.95 3.83
CA TRP A 206 2.32 11.13 4.43
C TRP A 206 1.59 12.33 3.85
N GLY A 207 0.30 12.20 3.57
CA GLY A 207 -0.54 13.33 3.20
C GLY A 207 -0.86 14.19 4.44
N ALA A 208 -0.66 15.50 4.35
CA ALA A 208 -0.93 16.42 5.45
C ALA A 208 -2.39 16.42 5.92
N GLN A 209 -3.30 16.04 5.02
CA GLN A 209 -4.74 16.05 5.24
C GLN A 209 -5.34 14.63 5.23
N ASP A 210 -4.53 13.60 5.55
CA ASP A 210 -5.03 12.25 5.75
C ASP A 210 -5.96 12.21 6.98
N ARG A 211 -7.26 12.07 6.71
CA ARG A 211 -8.30 11.99 7.73
C ARG A 211 -8.65 10.54 8.10
N LEU A 212 -8.15 9.57 7.32
CA LEU A 212 -8.30 8.15 7.64
C LEU A 212 -7.22 7.69 8.63
N LEU A 213 -5.98 7.99 8.32
CA LEU A 213 -4.80 7.66 9.13
C LEU A 213 -4.06 8.96 9.49
N PRO A 214 -4.40 9.61 10.61
CA PRO A 214 -3.81 10.89 10.99
C PRO A 214 -2.28 10.88 11.02
N LEU A 215 -1.66 12.01 10.69
CA LEU A 215 -0.21 12.21 10.58
C LEU A 215 0.58 11.65 11.78
N ALA A 216 -0.01 11.68 12.98
CA ALA A 216 0.59 11.12 14.20
C ALA A 216 0.98 9.63 14.08
N LEU A 217 0.32 8.88 13.18
CA LEU A 217 0.67 7.49 12.90
C LEU A 217 1.93 7.39 12.05
N GLY A 218 2.11 8.29 11.10
CA GLY A 218 3.35 8.43 10.33
C GLY A 218 4.54 8.83 11.21
N GLU A 219 4.31 9.78 12.11
CA GLU A 219 5.32 10.15 13.12
C GLU A 219 5.69 9.00 14.04
N ALA A 220 4.74 8.09 14.35
CA ALA A 220 5.04 6.89 15.14
C ALA A 220 5.95 5.92 14.37
N TYR A 221 5.76 5.76 13.06
CA TYR A 221 6.72 5.04 12.22
C TYR A 221 8.09 5.72 12.24
N HIS A 222 8.14 7.02 12.05
CA HIS A 222 9.39 7.79 12.04
C HIS A 222 10.16 7.68 13.36
N ARG A 223 9.48 7.82 14.49
CA ARG A 223 10.09 7.64 15.82
C ARG A 223 10.56 6.20 16.07
N GLY A 224 9.83 5.21 15.52
CA GLY A 224 10.12 3.79 15.75
C GLY A 224 11.21 3.20 14.87
N ILE A 225 11.51 3.81 13.72
CA ILE A 225 12.49 3.30 12.73
C ILE A 225 13.72 4.19 12.74
N ALA A 226 14.81 3.67 13.28
CA ALA A 226 16.07 4.42 13.38
C ALA A 226 16.60 4.82 12.00
N GLY A 227 17.01 6.08 11.84
CA GLY A 227 17.56 6.60 10.59
C GLY A 227 16.54 6.79 9.46
N SER A 228 15.24 6.61 9.73
CA SER A 228 14.22 6.94 8.75
C SER A 228 14.16 8.44 8.44
N THR A 229 13.66 8.77 7.25
CA THR A 229 13.32 10.15 6.87
C THR A 229 11.81 10.23 6.66
N MET A 230 11.24 11.43 6.87
CA MET A 230 9.81 11.65 6.68
C MET A 230 9.56 12.85 5.77
N THR A 231 8.63 12.69 4.83
CA THR A 231 8.15 13.76 3.96
C THR A 231 6.64 13.87 4.08
N VAL A 232 6.16 15.05 4.43
CA VAL A 232 4.73 15.36 4.44
C VAL A 232 4.39 16.08 3.13
N ILE A 233 3.34 15.61 2.45
CA ILE A 233 2.86 16.20 1.21
C ILE A 233 1.64 17.08 1.52
N GLU A 234 1.82 18.39 1.36
CA GLU A 234 0.76 19.38 1.54
C GLU A 234 -0.33 19.25 0.46
N HIS A 235 -1.55 19.62 0.79
CA HIS A 235 -2.73 19.53 -0.08
C HIS A 235 -2.96 18.11 -0.58
N CYS A 236 -2.79 17.14 0.30
CA CYS A 236 -2.87 15.72 0.01
C CYS A 236 -3.54 14.96 1.17
N GLY A 237 -4.48 14.09 0.86
CA GLY A 237 -5.13 13.19 1.80
C GLY A 237 -4.38 11.86 1.92
N HIS A 238 -5.13 10.77 2.04
CA HIS A 238 -4.63 9.40 2.24
C HIS A 238 -3.96 8.78 1.01
N LEU A 239 -4.05 9.42 -0.14
CA LEU A 239 -3.66 8.80 -1.42
C LEU A 239 -2.60 9.63 -2.18
N PRO A 240 -1.42 9.95 -1.59
CA PRO A 240 -0.37 10.73 -2.25
C PRO A 240 0.00 10.24 -3.65
N PRO A 241 0.06 8.91 -3.94
CA PRO A 241 0.37 8.42 -5.28
C PRO A 241 -0.62 8.85 -6.36
N PHE A 242 -1.85 9.20 -5.95
CA PHE A 242 -2.94 9.52 -6.89
C PHE A 242 -3.31 11.01 -6.84
N GLU A 243 -3.26 11.64 -5.67
CA GLU A 243 -3.57 13.06 -5.51
C GLU A 243 -2.42 13.98 -5.97
N GLN A 244 -1.18 13.56 -5.73
CA GLN A 244 0.04 14.32 -6.03
C GLN A 244 1.09 13.43 -6.73
N PRO A 245 0.76 12.80 -7.88
CA PRO A 245 1.58 11.73 -8.47
C PRO A 245 2.98 12.17 -8.87
N GLU A 246 3.15 13.43 -9.34
CA GLU A 246 4.45 13.99 -9.70
C GLU A 246 5.34 14.11 -8.47
N ARG A 247 4.86 14.82 -7.44
CA ARG A 247 5.60 15.09 -6.21
C ARG A 247 5.93 13.79 -5.47
N PHE A 248 4.96 12.88 -5.42
CA PHE A 248 5.15 11.56 -4.84
C PHE A 248 6.26 10.78 -5.56
N ALA A 249 6.17 10.64 -6.88
CA ALA A 249 7.15 9.88 -7.67
C ALA A 249 8.56 10.49 -7.57
N GLU A 250 8.69 11.81 -7.64
CA GLU A 250 9.97 12.52 -7.46
C GLU A 250 10.57 12.24 -6.08
N THR A 251 9.76 12.35 -5.02
CA THR A 251 10.18 12.08 -3.64
C THR A 251 10.69 10.65 -3.49
N VAL A 252 9.93 9.66 -3.98
CA VAL A 252 10.28 8.24 -3.90
C VAL A 252 11.53 7.95 -4.73
N LEU A 253 11.58 8.37 -6.00
CA LEU A 253 12.72 8.11 -6.89
C LEU A 253 14.00 8.76 -6.39
N SER A 254 13.93 9.98 -5.83
CA SER A 254 15.08 10.65 -5.21
C SER A 254 15.63 9.88 -4.00
N PHE A 255 14.76 9.29 -3.19
CA PHE A 255 15.17 8.45 -2.08
C PHE A 255 15.79 7.12 -2.57
N LEU A 256 15.16 6.48 -3.54
CA LEU A 256 15.62 5.19 -4.07
C LEU A 256 16.93 5.29 -4.88
N ALA A 257 17.33 6.48 -5.32
CA ALA A 257 18.59 6.70 -6.07
C ALA A 257 19.83 6.81 -5.18
N ARG A 258 19.66 6.94 -3.86
CA ARG A 258 20.75 7.01 -2.87
C ARG A 258 21.25 5.61 -2.54
#